data_496e55f7318f90a4ecb745388e83f83c
#
_entry.id   496e55f7318f90a4ecb745388e83f83c
#
_cell.length_a   1.000
_cell.length_b   1.000
_cell.length_c   1.000
_cell.angle_alpha   90.00
_cell.angle_beta   90.00
_cell.angle_gamma   90.00
#
_symmetry.space_group_name_H-M   'P 1'
#
loop_
_entity.id
_entity.type
_entity.pdbx_description
1 polymer ?
#
loop_
_entity_poly.entity_id
_entity_poly.type
_entity_poly.pdbx_seq_one_letter_code
_entity_poly.pdbx_strand_id
1 'polypeptide(L)'
;MHLLILAHVLFFGSDTIGSIDFQEFFHAFVKHGIINAGGILVLLAFLITLIFGRFFCGWACHFGAIQELCWWLLNKLDVKPKTIDSKLVTILPIIILLNFYVIPNLLYALNHPWGFSIAIDSPEIWVFLPGWIIGTLTFFIDGFLIVYFLGRKGFCRFLCPWGAFLKLPNALAMFKVRKTGNCTHCHECTTHCPVGIDVSYEINTYQKVTNTNCTSCLMCTSGCPENALSYQFENPLNEDVKLSHFIKQKQFSHIHIREIFTSIRSKDFVLLILTLLAGFAVDGLYGMGHFMAFGIAIISGYFVICENKYKHLWIKPLLNTF
;
A
#
# COMPACT_ATOMS: atom_id res chain seq x y z
N MET A 1 -10.16 1.80 16.57
CA MET A 1 -9.85 0.39 16.34
C MET A 1 -8.67 -0.09 17.18
N HIS A 2 -7.47 0.50 17.10
CA HIS A 2 -6.29 0.05 17.88
C HIS A 2 -6.50 0.08 19.39
N LEU A 3 -7.17 1.11 19.92
CA LEU A 3 -7.52 1.16 21.35
C LEU A 3 -8.51 0.06 21.75
N LEU A 4 -9.42 -0.32 20.86
CA LEU A 4 -10.37 -1.43 21.12
C LEU A 4 -9.64 -2.78 21.09
N ILE A 5 -8.69 -2.98 20.16
CA ILE A 5 -7.86 -4.18 20.12
C ILE A 5 -6.99 -4.26 21.37
N LEU A 6 -6.33 -3.15 21.74
CA LEU A 6 -5.53 -3.09 22.96
C LEU A 6 -6.37 -3.34 24.21
N ALA A 7 -7.53 -2.71 24.33
CA ALA A 7 -8.45 -2.94 25.42
C ALA A 7 -8.91 -4.40 25.49
N HIS A 8 -9.25 -5.00 24.32
CA HIS A 8 -9.63 -6.40 24.26
C HIS A 8 -8.51 -7.32 24.77
N VAL A 9 -7.28 -7.15 24.28
CA VAL A 9 -6.12 -7.93 24.73
C VAL A 9 -5.83 -7.76 26.23
N LEU A 10 -5.99 -6.53 26.75
CA LEU A 10 -5.76 -6.26 28.17
C LEU A 10 -6.84 -6.81 29.09
N PHE A 11 -8.12 -6.84 28.66
CA PHE A 11 -9.24 -7.23 29.52
C PHE A 11 -9.66 -8.69 29.34
N PHE A 12 -9.52 -9.25 28.17
CA PHE A 12 -10.01 -10.60 27.83
C PHE A 12 -8.89 -11.62 27.56
N GLY A 13 -7.64 -11.17 27.55
CA GLY A 13 -6.50 -12.03 27.25
C GLY A 13 -6.32 -12.31 25.75
N SER A 14 -5.19 -12.94 25.42
CA SER A 14 -4.78 -13.18 24.06
C SER A 14 -5.42 -14.42 23.41
N ASP A 15 -6.06 -15.27 24.19
CA ASP A 15 -6.49 -16.60 23.73
C ASP A 15 -7.86 -16.62 23.06
N THR A 16 -8.57 -15.49 23.05
CA THR A 16 -9.97 -15.40 22.61
C THR A 16 -10.18 -14.85 21.21
N ILE A 17 -9.17 -14.24 20.60
CA ILE A 17 -9.26 -13.77 19.21
C ILE A 17 -8.10 -14.38 18.43
N GLY A 18 -8.40 -15.16 17.40
CA GLY A 18 -7.41 -15.64 16.44
C GLY A 18 -6.69 -14.49 15.75
N SER A 19 -5.58 -14.78 15.11
CA SER A 19 -4.78 -13.79 14.39
C SER A 19 -5.64 -13.01 13.39
N ILE A 20 -5.86 -11.72 13.65
CA ILE A 20 -6.60 -10.81 12.78
C ILE A 20 -5.61 -10.22 11.79
N ASP A 21 -5.01 -11.07 10.97
CA ASP A 21 -4.06 -10.67 9.94
C ASP A 21 -4.54 -11.12 8.56
N PHE A 22 -4.26 -10.32 7.55
CA PHE A 22 -4.50 -10.69 6.15
C PHE A 22 -3.70 -11.93 5.72
N GLN A 23 -2.57 -12.19 6.35
CA GLN A 23 -1.72 -13.34 6.10
C GLN A 23 -2.44 -14.65 6.38
N GLU A 24 -3.25 -14.69 7.42
CA GLU A 24 -4.03 -15.84 7.84
C GLU A 24 -4.99 -16.33 6.75
N PHE A 25 -5.55 -15.45 5.93
CA PHE A 25 -6.39 -15.85 4.81
C PHE A 25 -5.65 -16.82 3.87
N PHE A 26 -4.42 -16.53 3.52
CA PHE A 26 -3.66 -17.38 2.62
C PHE A 26 -3.15 -18.63 3.33
N HIS A 27 -2.73 -18.52 4.59
CA HIS A 27 -2.22 -19.65 5.37
C HIS A 27 -3.32 -20.60 5.81
N ALA A 28 -4.44 -20.11 6.31
CA ALA A 28 -5.52 -20.94 6.77
C ALA A 28 -6.44 -21.37 5.63
N PHE A 29 -7.00 -20.43 4.88
CA PHE A 29 -8.01 -20.75 3.87
C PHE A 29 -7.42 -21.29 2.57
N VAL A 30 -6.46 -20.62 1.95
CA VAL A 30 -5.93 -21.06 0.66
C VAL A 30 -5.16 -22.36 0.82
N LYS A 31 -4.37 -22.50 1.88
CA LYS A 31 -3.52 -23.66 2.13
C LYS A 31 -4.30 -24.87 2.64
N HIS A 32 -5.21 -24.69 3.60
CA HIS A 32 -5.87 -25.78 4.33
C HIS A 32 -7.40 -25.82 4.19
N GLY A 33 -8.04 -24.78 3.66
CA GLY A 33 -9.50 -24.69 3.59
C GLY A 33 -10.16 -24.21 4.88
N ILE A 34 -9.40 -23.68 5.85
CA ILE A 34 -9.89 -23.29 7.16
C ILE A 34 -10.29 -21.81 7.13
N ILE A 35 -11.56 -21.50 7.45
CA ILE A 35 -11.99 -20.13 7.70
C ILE A 35 -11.77 -19.80 9.17
N ASN A 36 -10.87 -18.85 9.41
CA ASN A 36 -10.60 -18.30 10.74
C ASN A 36 -10.96 -16.80 10.82
N ALA A 37 -10.69 -16.15 11.94
CA ALA A 37 -10.97 -14.73 12.16
C ALA A 37 -10.26 -13.83 11.12
N GLY A 38 -9.03 -14.15 10.73
CA GLY A 38 -8.28 -13.46 9.68
C GLY A 38 -8.94 -13.59 8.31
N GLY A 39 -9.44 -14.79 7.98
CA GLY A 39 -10.20 -15.02 6.75
C GLY A 39 -11.50 -14.21 6.67
N ILE A 40 -12.21 -14.10 7.79
CA ILE A 40 -13.42 -13.25 7.91
C ILE A 40 -13.03 -11.77 7.72
N LEU A 41 -11.96 -11.31 8.35
CA LEU A 41 -11.46 -9.94 8.19
C LEU A 41 -11.15 -9.61 6.73
N VAL A 42 -10.48 -10.52 6.02
CA VAL A 42 -10.14 -10.33 4.61
C VAL A 42 -11.39 -10.25 3.74
N LEU A 43 -12.36 -11.13 3.99
CA LEU A 43 -13.64 -11.09 3.27
C LEU A 43 -14.38 -9.78 3.52
N LEU A 44 -14.45 -9.32 4.76
CA LEU A 44 -15.07 -8.03 5.11
C LEU A 44 -14.30 -6.87 4.47
N ALA A 45 -12.98 -6.85 4.52
CA ALA A 45 -12.16 -5.83 3.90
C ALA A 45 -12.35 -5.81 2.36
N PHE A 46 -12.50 -6.97 1.74
CA PHE A 46 -12.80 -7.09 0.32
C PHE A 46 -14.18 -6.51 -0.02
N LEU A 47 -15.23 -6.89 0.72
CA LEU A 47 -16.59 -6.39 0.52
C LEU A 47 -16.70 -4.88 0.79
N ILE A 48 -16.07 -4.41 1.88
CA ILE A 48 -16.01 -2.98 2.20
C ILE A 48 -15.27 -2.22 1.08
N THR A 49 -14.23 -2.81 0.51
CA THR A 49 -13.47 -2.20 -0.59
C THR A 49 -14.29 -2.14 -1.89
N LEU A 50 -15.14 -3.12 -2.17
CA LEU A 50 -16.06 -3.08 -3.30
C LEU A 50 -17.08 -1.93 -3.20
N ILE A 51 -17.51 -1.62 -1.98
CA ILE A 51 -18.48 -0.54 -1.73
C ILE A 51 -17.74 0.80 -1.62
N PHE A 52 -16.86 0.92 -0.63
CA PHE A 52 -16.24 2.18 -0.20
C PHE A 52 -14.81 2.39 -0.72
N GLY A 53 -14.36 1.62 -1.71
CA GLY A 53 -12.96 1.64 -2.10
C GLY A 53 -12.04 1.19 -0.96
N ARG A 54 -10.76 1.46 -1.07
CA ARG A 54 -9.75 1.05 -0.06
C ARG A 54 -9.82 1.85 1.25
N PHE A 55 -11.05 2.09 1.73
CA PHE A 55 -11.34 2.84 2.95
C PHE A 55 -10.60 2.27 4.17
N PHE A 56 -10.55 0.93 4.29
CA PHE A 56 -9.78 0.26 5.35
C PHE A 56 -8.32 0.73 5.39
N CYS A 57 -7.67 0.83 4.23
CA CYS A 57 -6.27 1.28 4.14
C CYS A 57 -6.08 2.75 4.54
N GLY A 58 -7.09 3.59 4.33
CA GLY A 58 -7.05 5.00 4.68
C GLY A 58 -7.31 5.30 6.15
N TRP A 59 -8.17 4.49 6.81
CA TRP A 59 -8.75 4.83 8.12
C TRP A 59 -8.49 3.82 9.23
N ALA A 60 -8.36 2.54 8.91
CA ALA A 60 -8.30 1.47 9.90
C ALA A 60 -6.95 0.74 9.96
N CYS A 61 -6.13 0.83 8.91
CA CYS A 61 -4.87 0.12 8.85
C CYS A 61 -3.83 0.72 9.79
N HIS A 62 -3.27 -0.12 10.67
CA HIS A 62 -2.24 0.30 11.64
C HIS A 62 -0.93 0.73 10.96
N PHE A 63 -0.48 0.04 9.90
CA PHE A 63 0.68 0.48 9.11
C PHE A 63 0.45 1.86 8.47
N GLY A 64 -0.78 2.11 8.00
CA GLY A 64 -1.16 3.42 7.52
C GLY A 64 -1.07 4.50 8.58
N ALA A 65 -1.50 4.19 9.81
CA ALA A 65 -1.43 5.12 10.96
C ALA A 65 0.01 5.40 11.38
N ILE A 66 0.88 4.37 11.43
CA ILE A 66 2.31 4.52 11.75
C ILE A 66 2.99 5.43 10.73
N GLN A 67 2.76 5.23 9.44
CA GLN A 67 3.35 6.08 8.40
C GLN A 67 2.88 7.53 8.50
N GLU A 68 1.60 7.78 8.84
CA GLU A 68 1.09 9.13 9.07
C GLU A 68 1.75 9.78 10.29
N LEU A 69 1.94 9.03 11.38
CA LEU A 69 2.65 9.50 12.56
C LEU A 69 4.10 9.85 12.24
N CYS A 70 4.81 8.97 11.53
CA CYS A 70 6.20 9.22 11.12
C CYS A 70 6.31 10.42 10.17
N TRP A 71 5.39 10.56 9.23
CA TRP A 71 5.32 11.73 8.35
C TRP A 71 5.09 13.02 9.14
N TRP A 72 4.16 13.00 10.10
CA TRP A 72 3.91 14.16 10.96
C TRP A 72 5.13 14.53 11.78
N LEU A 73 5.83 13.55 12.37
CA LEU A 73 7.06 13.77 13.14
C LEU A 73 8.18 14.35 12.27
N LEU A 74 8.40 13.81 11.06
CA LEU A 74 9.40 14.32 10.12
C LEU A 74 9.11 15.78 9.74
N ASN A 75 7.85 16.11 9.44
CA ASN A 75 7.46 17.49 9.16
C ASN A 75 7.66 18.43 10.36
N LYS A 76 7.36 17.95 11.59
CA LYS A 76 7.57 18.74 12.80
C LYS A 76 9.06 19.00 13.09
N LEU A 77 9.93 18.11 12.66
CA LEU A 77 11.40 18.24 12.74
C LEU A 77 11.99 18.98 11.53
N ASP A 78 11.17 19.52 10.65
CA ASP A 78 11.56 20.18 9.38
C ASP A 78 12.42 19.29 8.46
N VAL A 79 12.28 17.97 8.60
CA VAL A 79 12.96 17.00 7.74
C VAL A 79 12.11 16.74 6.51
N LYS A 80 12.55 17.22 5.36
CA LYS A 80 11.85 17.03 4.08
C LYS A 80 12.15 15.65 3.50
N PRO A 81 11.14 14.76 3.38
CA PRO A 81 11.33 13.45 2.77
C PRO A 81 11.78 13.54 1.32
N LYS A 82 12.70 12.65 0.95
CA LYS A 82 13.16 12.48 -0.44
C LYS A 82 12.38 11.31 -1.03
N THR A 83 11.41 11.60 -1.90
CA THR A 83 10.58 10.56 -2.49
C THR A 83 11.24 9.94 -3.71
N ILE A 84 11.27 8.61 -3.73
CA ILE A 84 11.66 7.83 -4.90
C ILE A 84 10.47 7.81 -5.86
N ASP A 85 10.67 8.32 -7.06
CA ASP A 85 9.68 8.24 -8.13
C ASP A 85 10.10 7.18 -9.15
N SER A 86 9.61 5.96 -8.96
CA SER A 86 9.80 4.85 -9.89
C SER A 86 8.47 4.14 -10.15
N LYS A 87 8.03 4.18 -11.39
CA LYS A 87 6.78 3.51 -11.82
C LYS A 87 6.92 1.98 -11.80
N LEU A 88 8.10 1.47 -12.08
CA LEU A 88 8.34 0.03 -12.17
C LEU A 88 8.33 -0.64 -10.81
N VAL A 89 8.86 0.02 -9.78
CA VAL A 89 8.87 -0.50 -8.41
C VAL A 89 7.45 -0.62 -7.83
N THR A 90 6.44 0.05 -8.40
CA THR A 90 5.03 -0.13 -7.99
C THR A 90 4.47 -1.52 -8.29
N ILE A 91 5.18 -2.35 -9.06
CA ILE A 91 4.83 -3.75 -9.33
C ILE A 91 5.26 -4.67 -8.18
N LEU A 92 6.24 -4.24 -7.38
CA LEU A 92 6.83 -5.04 -6.31
C LEU A 92 5.79 -5.63 -5.31
N PRO A 93 4.76 -4.91 -4.85
CA PRO A 93 3.74 -5.48 -3.97
C PRO A 93 3.02 -6.70 -4.58
N ILE A 94 2.83 -6.72 -5.90
CA ILE A 94 2.22 -7.85 -6.61
C ILE A 94 3.19 -9.04 -6.60
N ILE A 95 4.47 -8.80 -6.84
CA ILE A 95 5.50 -9.85 -6.80
C ILE A 95 5.59 -10.45 -5.40
N ILE A 96 5.60 -9.61 -4.35
CA ILE A 96 5.60 -10.06 -2.96
C ILE A 96 4.35 -10.89 -2.67
N LEU A 97 3.16 -10.41 -3.07
CA LEU A 97 1.91 -11.15 -2.88
C LEU A 97 1.96 -12.54 -3.52
N LEU A 98 2.38 -12.62 -4.78
CA LEU A 98 2.43 -13.89 -5.51
C LEU A 98 3.47 -14.83 -4.92
N ASN A 99 4.68 -14.37 -4.64
CA ASN A 99 5.79 -15.22 -4.23
C ASN A 99 5.69 -15.74 -2.80
N PHE A 100 5.20 -14.94 -1.87
CA PHE A 100 5.19 -15.31 -0.45
C PHE A 100 3.82 -15.82 0.02
N TYR A 101 2.73 -15.39 -0.62
CA TYR A 101 1.39 -15.70 -0.11
C TYR A 101 0.58 -16.58 -1.06
N VAL A 102 0.58 -16.31 -2.36
CA VAL A 102 -0.31 -17.05 -3.29
C VAL A 102 0.34 -18.36 -3.73
N ILE A 103 1.50 -18.29 -4.37
CA ILE A 103 2.13 -19.47 -5.01
C ILE A 103 2.45 -20.57 -3.99
N PRO A 104 3.14 -20.32 -2.85
CA PRO A 104 3.49 -21.39 -1.91
C PRO A 104 2.26 -22.07 -1.30
N ASN A 105 1.24 -21.29 -0.93
CA ASN A 105 0.03 -21.83 -0.32
C ASN A 105 -0.82 -22.62 -1.34
N LEU A 106 -0.91 -22.13 -2.58
CA LEU A 106 -1.62 -22.85 -3.65
C LEU A 106 -0.91 -24.16 -4.02
N LEU A 107 0.43 -24.15 -4.17
CA LEU A 107 1.21 -25.37 -4.44
C LEU A 107 1.06 -26.38 -3.31
N TYR A 108 1.02 -25.93 -2.06
CA TYR A 108 0.75 -26.81 -0.94
C TYR A 108 -0.65 -27.43 -1.02
N ALA A 109 -1.68 -26.62 -1.28
CA ALA A 109 -3.06 -27.08 -1.39
C ALA A 109 -3.28 -28.09 -2.54
N LEU A 110 -2.53 -27.97 -3.64
CA LEU A 110 -2.59 -28.90 -4.76
C LEU A 110 -1.97 -30.26 -4.45
N ASN A 111 -1.03 -30.33 -3.49
CA ASN A 111 -0.30 -31.56 -3.15
C ASN A 111 -0.78 -32.23 -1.85
N HIS A 112 -1.71 -31.62 -1.13
CA HIS A 112 -2.21 -32.12 0.14
C HIS A 112 -3.75 -32.13 0.17
N PRO A 113 -4.38 -33.02 0.95
CA PRO A 113 -5.84 -33.01 1.08
C PRO A 113 -6.32 -31.67 1.62
N TRP A 114 -7.21 -31.04 0.84
CA TRP A 114 -7.85 -29.78 1.18
C TRP A 114 -9.26 -30.05 1.70
N GLY A 115 -9.59 -29.56 2.88
CA GLY A 115 -10.88 -29.80 3.50
C GLY A 115 -11.46 -28.51 4.07
N PHE A 116 -12.74 -28.22 3.77
CA PHE A 116 -13.41 -27.04 4.29
C PHE A 116 -13.75 -27.23 5.76
N SER A 117 -13.30 -26.31 6.61
CA SER A 117 -13.66 -26.24 8.03
C SER A 117 -13.70 -24.78 8.51
N ILE A 118 -14.41 -24.54 9.59
CA ILE A 118 -14.49 -23.24 10.26
C ILE A 118 -13.88 -23.42 11.65
N ALA A 119 -12.78 -22.70 11.91
CA ALA A 119 -12.12 -22.68 13.20
C ALA A 119 -11.85 -21.23 13.59
N ILE A 120 -12.69 -20.68 14.46
CA ILE A 120 -12.59 -19.27 14.88
C ILE A 120 -11.50 -19.10 15.94
N ASP A 121 -11.21 -20.16 16.67
CA ASP A 121 -10.17 -20.17 17.71
C ASP A 121 -8.82 -20.44 17.08
N SER A 122 -7.99 -19.41 17.03
CA SER A 122 -6.57 -19.52 16.64
C SER A 122 -5.70 -19.02 17.80
N PRO A 123 -4.75 -19.82 18.29
CA PRO A 123 -3.94 -19.47 19.46
C PRO A 123 -2.86 -18.42 19.18
N GLU A 124 -2.78 -17.83 18.00
CA GLU A 124 -1.64 -17.04 17.57
C GLU A 124 -1.90 -15.54 17.40
N ILE A 125 -2.35 -14.85 18.44
CA ILE A 125 -2.36 -13.36 18.47
C ILE A 125 -0.95 -12.76 18.48
N TRP A 126 0.05 -13.50 18.91
CA TRP A 126 1.38 -12.98 19.25
C TRP A 126 2.24 -12.55 18.06
N VAL A 127 1.86 -12.88 16.84
CA VAL A 127 2.51 -12.38 15.62
C VAL A 127 2.39 -10.86 15.50
N PHE A 128 1.45 -10.24 16.22
CA PHE A 128 1.20 -8.79 16.19
C PHE A 128 2.12 -7.97 17.12
N LEU A 129 2.75 -8.60 18.09
CA LEU A 129 3.67 -7.95 19.02
C LEU A 129 5.04 -8.61 18.91
N PRO A 130 5.81 -8.30 17.86
CA PRO A 130 7.21 -8.69 17.84
C PRO A 130 7.87 -8.11 19.10
N GLY A 131 8.79 -8.88 19.71
CA GLY A 131 9.49 -8.45 20.92
C GLY A 131 10.05 -7.02 20.77
N TRP A 132 10.29 -6.33 21.87
CA TRP A 132 10.66 -4.90 21.90
C TRP A 132 11.75 -4.52 20.90
N ILE A 133 12.75 -5.37 20.67
CA ILE A 133 13.85 -5.11 19.71
C ILE A 133 13.32 -5.11 18.28
N ILE A 134 12.60 -6.17 17.87
CA ILE A 134 12.08 -6.30 16.52
C ILE A 134 11.00 -5.25 16.27
N GLY A 135 10.10 -5.00 17.23
CA GLY A 135 9.08 -3.96 17.14
C GLY A 135 9.67 -2.55 16.97
N THR A 136 10.73 -2.24 17.71
CA THR A 136 11.44 -0.95 17.59
C THR A 136 12.11 -0.83 16.23
N LEU A 137 12.80 -1.88 15.76
CA LEU A 137 13.44 -1.89 14.43
C LEU A 137 12.39 -1.73 13.32
N THR A 138 11.28 -2.47 13.39
CA THR A 138 10.17 -2.34 12.42
C THR A 138 9.62 -0.92 12.42
N PHE A 139 9.42 -0.32 13.59
CA PHE A 139 8.93 1.06 13.67
C PHE A 139 9.89 2.06 13.00
N PHE A 140 11.21 1.92 13.25
CA PHE A 140 12.19 2.81 12.63
C PHE A 140 12.37 2.54 11.14
N ILE A 141 12.44 1.29 10.71
CA ILE A 141 12.65 0.93 9.31
C ILE A 141 11.37 1.13 8.51
N ASP A 142 10.28 0.46 8.87
CA ASP A 142 9.03 0.48 8.11
C ASP A 142 8.22 1.77 8.31
N GLY A 143 8.44 2.46 9.43
CA GLY A 143 7.91 3.78 9.68
C GLY A 143 8.80 4.89 9.10
N PHE A 144 9.86 5.27 9.80
CA PHE A 144 10.64 6.46 9.46
C PHE A 144 11.43 6.32 8.16
N LEU A 145 12.17 5.23 7.98
CA LEU A 145 13.06 5.08 6.84
C LEU A 145 12.25 4.97 5.53
N ILE A 146 11.21 4.15 5.54
CA ILE A 146 10.32 3.99 4.39
C ILE A 146 9.58 5.29 4.07
N VAL A 147 9.05 5.99 5.07
CA VAL A 147 8.38 7.27 4.84
C VAL A 147 9.34 8.33 4.31
N TYR A 148 10.57 8.38 4.81
CA TYR A 148 11.57 9.32 4.34
C TYR A 148 11.95 9.11 2.87
N PHE A 149 12.16 7.86 2.43
CA PHE A 149 12.62 7.54 1.07
C PHE A 149 11.50 7.23 0.08
N LEU A 150 10.38 6.65 0.52
CA LEU A 150 9.27 6.25 -0.36
C LEU A 150 8.06 7.17 -0.27
N GLY A 151 8.09 8.15 0.63
CA GLY A 151 7.02 9.12 0.82
C GLY A 151 5.95 8.70 1.84
N ARG A 152 4.99 9.57 2.07
CA ARG A 152 4.01 9.52 3.17
C ARG A 152 3.28 8.18 3.32
N LYS A 153 2.90 7.53 2.23
CA LYS A 153 2.30 6.19 2.18
C LYS A 153 3.17 5.23 1.36
N GLY A 154 4.49 5.34 1.51
CA GLY A 154 5.46 4.59 0.73
C GLY A 154 5.32 3.08 0.87
N PHE A 155 5.13 2.57 2.08
CA PHE A 155 4.88 1.16 2.33
C PHE A 155 3.63 0.66 1.58
N CYS A 156 2.50 1.39 1.69
CA CYS A 156 1.25 1.02 1.04
C CYS A 156 1.35 0.99 -0.49
N ARG A 157 2.25 1.80 -1.05
CA ARG A 157 2.44 1.95 -2.49
C ARG A 157 3.40 0.93 -3.07
N PHE A 158 4.51 0.65 -2.37
CA PHE A 158 5.65 -0.09 -2.92
C PHE A 158 5.90 -1.46 -2.28
N LEU A 159 5.37 -1.73 -1.09
CA LEU A 159 5.69 -2.95 -0.35
C LEU A 159 4.45 -3.76 0.04
N CYS A 160 3.32 -3.12 0.32
CA CYS A 160 2.17 -3.79 0.91
C CYS A 160 1.47 -4.75 -0.08
N PRO A 161 1.53 -6.07 0.11
CA PRO A 161 0.86 -7.06 -0.73
C PRO A 161 -0.66 -6.97 -0.61
N TRP A 162 -1.17 -6.64 0.58
CA TRP A 162 -2.60 -6.42 0.83
C TRP A 162 -3.11 -5.22 0.07
N GLY A 163 -2.27 -4.19 -0.02
CA GLY A 163 -2.52 -3.05 -0.89
C GLY A 163 -2.67 -3.47 -2.36
N ALA A 164 -1.85 -4.42 -2.83
CA ALA A 164 -1.96 -4.96 -4.18
C ALA A 164 -3.23 -5.81 -4.35
N PHE A 165 -3.54 -6.68 -3.40
CA PHE A 165 -4.74 -7.51 -3.40
C PHE A 165 -6.04 -6.67 -3.46
N LEU A 166 -6.13 -5.63 -2.63
CA LEU A 166 -7.31 -4.76 -2.58
C LEU A 166 -7.42 -3.77 -3.76
N LYS A 167 -6.43 -3.69 -4.66
CA LYS A 167 -6.57 -2.91 -5.91
C LYS A 167 -7.65 -3.47 -6.81
N LEU A 168 -7.82 -4.80 -6.82
CA LEU A 168 -8.82 -5.45 -7.67
C LEU A 168 -10.25 -5.02 -7.31
N PRO A 169 -10.75 -5.21 -6.07
CA PRO A 169 -12.08 -4.72 -5.69
C PRO A 169 -12.17 -3.19 -5.74
N ASN A 170 -11.11 -2.44 -5.46
CA ASN A 170 -11.11 -0.98 -5.55
C ASN A 170 -11.38 -0.45 -6.97
N ALA A 171 -10.95 -1.18 -8.00
CA ALA A 171 -11.27 -0.80 -9.37
C ALA A 171 -12.79 -0.74 -9.62
N LEU A 172 -13.53 -1.65 -8.96
CA LEU A 172 -14.99 -1.78 -9.06
C LEU A 172 -15.75 -0.99 -7.98
N ALA A 173 -15.07 -0.26 -7.11
CA ALA A 173 -15.67 0.43 -5.98
C ALA A 173 -16.77 1.39 -6.42
N MET A 174 -17.89 1.33 -5.69
CA MET A 174 -19.09 2.14 -5.94
C MET A 174 -18.89 3.59 -5.47
N PHE A 175 -18.24 3.80 -4.33
CA PHE A 175 -17.92 5.11 -3.81
C PHE A 175 -16.53 5.56 -4.26
N LYS A 176 -16.45 6.75 -4.87
CA LYS A 176 -15.19 7.37 -5.30
C LYS A 176 -15.22 8.87 -5.09
N VAL A 177 -14.05 9.48 -5.00
CA VAL A 177 -13.93 10.94 -5.02
C VAL A 177 -14.28 11.43 -6.43
N ARG A 178 -15.20 12.41 -6.52
CA ARG A 178 -15.75 12.94 -7.75
C ARG A 178 -15.71 14.44 -7.79
N LYS A 179 -15.72 14.97 -8.99
CA LYS A 179 -15.92 16.40 -9.23
C LYS A 179 -17.39 16.74 -9.11
N THR A 180 -17.72 17.65 -8.21
CA THR A 180 -19.09 18.12 -7.96
C THR A 180 -19.25 19.63 -8.13
N GLY A 181 -18.14 20.35 -8.11
CA GLY A 181 -18.12 21.82 -8.25
C GLY A 181 -17.15 22.28 -9.35
N ASN A 182 -17.01 23.59 -9.45
CA ASN A 182 -16.09 24.22 -10.37
C ASN A 182 -14.65 24.07 -9.86
N CYS A 183 -13.80 23.46 -10.67
CA CYS A 183 -12.39 23.28 -10.35
C CYS A 183 -11.56 24.41 -10.99
N THR A 184 -10.79 25.12 -10.18
CA THR A 184 -9.89 26.21 -10.60
C THR A 184 -8.51 25.72 -11.06
N HIS A 185 -8.29 24.43 -11.12
CA HIS A 185 -7.01 23.80 -11.49
C HIS A 185 -5.82 24.21 -10.60
N CYS A 186 -6.06 24.48 -9.32
CA CYS A 186 -5.02 24.90 -8.37
C CYS A 186 -4.06 23.78 -7.95
N HIS A 187 -4.33 22.51 -8.30
CA HIS A 187 -3.55 21.31 -7.96
C HIS A 187 -3.43 20.99 -6.45
N GLU A 188 -4.11 21.70 -5.56
CA GLU A 188 -4.05 21.44 -4.12
C GLU A 188 -4.50 20.03 -3.75
N CYS A 189 -5.50 19.48 -4.43
CA CYS A 189 -5.93 18.10 -4.24
C CYS A 189 -4.82 17.06 -4.56
N THR A 190 -3.94 17.35 -5.50
CA THR A 190 -2.78 16.51 -5.85
C THR A 190 -1.69 16.62 -4.79
N THR A 191 -1.39 17.82 -4.29
CA THR A 191 -0.38 18.04 -3.24
C THR A 191 -0.78 17.41 -1.91
N HIS A 192 -2.09 17.38 -1.60
CA HIS A 192 -2.62 16.74 -0.40
C HIS A 192 -2.73 15.22 -0.51
N CYS A 193 -2.51 14.62 -1.68
CA CYS A 193 -2.64 13.17 -1.86
C CYS A 193 -1.48 12.39 -1.22
N PRO A 194 -1.70 11.61 -0.14
CA PRO A 194 -0.63 10.91 0.57
C PRO A 194 -0.02 9.76 -0.22
N VAL A 195 -0.74 9.24 -1.23
CA VAL A 195 -0.26 8.16 -2.11
C VAL A 195 0.29 8.67 -3.44
N GLY A 196 0.37 9.99 -3.63
CA GLY A 196 0.99 10.62 -4.80
C GLY A 196 0.21 10.41 -6.10
N ILE A 197 -1.12 10.39 -6.06
CA ILE A 197 -1.98 10.37 -7.25
C ILE A 197 -2.09 11.80 -7.78
N ASP A 198 -2.00 11.99 -9.08
CA ASP A 198 -2.39 13.25 -9.70
C ASP A 198 -3.91 13.37 -9.76
N VAL A 199 -4.48 13.78 -8.62
CA VAL A 199 -5.93 13.92 -8.45
C VAL A 199 -6.49 14.99 -9.37
N SER A 200 -5.78 16.10 -9.58
CA SER A 200 -6.21 17.18 -10.46
C SER A 200 -6.40 16.68 -11.89
N TYR A 201 -5.43 15.91 -12.40
CA TYR A 201 -5.52 15.30 -13.71
C TYR A 201 -6.72 14.34 -13.82
N GLU A 202 -6.87 13.41 -12.88
CA GLU A 202 -7.93 12.42 -12.92
C GLU A 202 -9.34 13.03 -12.83
N ILE A 203 -9.53 14.00 -11.94
CA ILE A 203 -10.78 14.72 -11.78
C ILE A 203 -11.17 15.49 -13.03
N ASN A 204 -10.21 16.13 -13.69
CA ASN A 204 -10.50 16.92 -14.89
C ASN A 204 -10.69 16.04 -16.13
N THR A 205 -10.05 14.87 -16.17
CA THR A 205 -10.15 13.93 -17.31
C THR A 205 -11.35 12.99 -17.17
N TYR A 206 -11.56 12.40 -15.97
CA TYR A 206 -12.55 11.35 -15.76
C TYR A 206 -13.72 11.77 -14.88
N GLN A 207 -13.73 12.99 -14.38
CA GLN A 207 -14.70 13.51 -13.41
C GLN A 207 -14.70 12.74 -12.07
N LYS A 208 -13.75 11.82 -11.89
CA LYS A 208 -13.58 11.01 -10.68
C LYS A 208 -12.14 10.48 -10.54
N VAL A 209 -11.76 10.08 -9.32
CA VAL A 209 -10.50 9.39 -9.08
C VAL A 209 -10.65 7.92 -9.45
N THR A 210 -9.92 7.48 -10.49
CA THR A 210 -9.96 6.12 -11.02
C THR A 210 -8.78 5.27 -10.58
N ASN A 211 -7.71 5.89 -10.10
CA ASN A 211 -6.46 5.24 -9.73
C ASN A 211 -6.67 4.23 -8.59
N THR A 212 -6.33 2.98 -8.84
CA THR A 212 -6.49 1.89 -7.88
C THR A 212 -5.60 2.01 -6.64
N ASN A 213 -4.61 2.91 -6.65
CA ASN A 213 -3.83 3.24 -5.46
C ASN A 213 -4.58 4.15 -4.48
N CYS A 214 -5.71 4.74 -4.87
CA CYS A 214 -6.52 5.56 -3.98
C CYS A 214 -6.93 4.77 -2.73
N THR A 215 -6.65 5.32 -1.56
CA THR A 215 -6.96 4.73 -0.25
C THR A 215 -8.24 5.30 0.36
N SER A 216 -9.02 6.06 -0.39
CA SER A 216 -10.25 6.72 0.07
C SER A 216 -10.06 7.49 1.40
N CYS A 217 -8.90 8.11 1.59
CA CYS A 217 -8.56 8.86 2.81
C CYS A 217 -9.19 10.25 2.88
N LEU A 218 -9.78 10.72 1.77
CA LEU A 218 -10.52 11.99 1.63
C LEU A 218 -9.68 13.27 1.88
N MET A 219 -8.36 13.19 1.93
CA MET A 219 -7.52 14.37 2.15
C MET A 219 -7.57 15.36 0.98
N CYS A 220 -7.79 14.86 -0.24
CA CYS A 220 -7.98 15.72 -1.41
C CYS A 220 -9.30 16.49 -1.40
N THR A 221 -10.34 15.94 -0.75
CA THR A 221 -11.62 16.62 -0.61
C THR A 221 -11.56 17.71 0.46
N SER A 222 -10.94 17.41 1.61
CA SER A 222 -10.76 18.39 2.69
C SER A 222 -9.74 19.49 2.35
N GLY A 223 -8.78 19.20 1.48
CA GLY A 223 -7.78 20.17 1.01
C GLY A 223 -8.19 20.97 -0.22
N CYS A 224 -9.42 20.79 -0.73
CA CYS A 224 -9.89 21.54 -1.89
C CYS A 224 -10.48 22.90 -1.47
N PRO A 225 -9.87 24.06 -1.83
CA PRO A 225 -10.35 25.38 -1.42
C PRO A 225 -11.72 25.70 -2.00
N GLU A 226 -12.03 25.19 -3.18
CA GLU A 226 -13.30 25.43 -3.87
C GLU A 226 -14.41 24.43 -3.48
N ASN A 227 -14.13 23.48 -2.59
CA ASN A 227 -15.04 22.37 -2.27
C ASN A 227 -15.58 21.65 -3.53
N ALA A 228 -14.77 21.62 -4.60
CA ALA A 228 -15.15 21.06 -5.89
C ALA A 228 -15.14 19.53 -5.93
N LEU A 229 -14.74 18.88 -4.82
CA LEU A 229 -14.61 17.43 -4.72
C LEU A 229 -15.49 16.89 -3.61
N SER A 230 -16.17 15.78 -3.88
CA SER A 230 -16.92 15.04 -2.87
C SER A 230 -16.78 13.53 -3.05
N TYR A 231 -17.03 12.78 -1.98
CA TYR A 231 -17.03 11.33 -1.99
C TYR A 231 -18.45 10.85 -2.20
N GLN A 232 -18.73 10.28 -3.37
CA GLN A 232 -20.09 9.98 -3.80
C GLN A 232 -20.25 8.56 -4.33
N PHE A 233 -21.49 8.04 -4.17
CA PHE A 233 -21.95 6.79 -4.73
C PHE A 233 -22.22 6.95 -6.24
N GLU A 234 -21.84 5.95 -7.00
CA GLU A 234 -22.27 5.77 -8.39
C GLU A 234 -22.58 4.30 -8.61
N ASN A 235 -23.72 4.03 -9.21
CA ASN A 235 -24.06 2.69 -9.58
C ASN A 235 -23.12 2.21 -10.71
N PRO A 236 -22.27 1.19 -10.45
CA PRO A 236 -21.33 0.67 -11.43
C PRO A 236 -22.05 -0.03 -12.62
N LEU A 237 -23.36 -0.27 -12.49
CA LEU A 237 -24.18 -0.94 -13.50
C LEU A 237 -24.87 0.04 -14.46
N ASN A 238 -24.74 1.34 -14.28
CA ASN A 238 -25.32 2.33 -15.18
C ASN A 238 -24.61 2.27 -16.55
N GLU A 239 -25.35 1.81 -17.58
CA GLU A 239 -24.80 1.51 -18.92
C GLU A 239 -24.25 2.75 -19.63
N ASP A 240 -24.87 3.91 -19.47
CA ASP A 240 -24.45 5.16 -20.10
C ASP A 240 -23.05 5.64 -19.63
N VAL A 241 -22.72 5.34 -18.38
CA VAL A 241 -21.39 5.63 -17.81
C VAL A 241 -20.38 4.55 -18.18
N LYS A 242 -20.82 3.29 -18.36
CA LYS A 242 -19.94 2.18 -18.70
C LYS A 242 -19.33 2.31 -20.09
N LEU A 243 -20.13 2.55 -21.10
CA LEU A 243 -19.65 2.46 -22.49
C LEU A 243 -18.70 3.63 -22.81
N SER A 244 -19.06 4.85 -22.44
CA SER A 244 -18.19 6.01 -22.63
C SER A 244 -16.92 5.93 -21.77
N HIS A 245 -17.01 5.36 -20.55
CA HIS A 245 -15.88 5.20 -19.64
C HIS A 245 -14.96 4.04 -20.06
N PHE A 246 -15.53 2.89 -20.49
CA PHE A 246 -14.76 1.76 -21.02
C PHE A 246 -14.07 2.11 -22.34
N ILE A 247 -14.72 2.85 -23.22
CA ILE A 247 -14.13 3.28 -24.49
C ILE A 247 -12.98 4.26 -24.21
N LYS A 248 -13.19 5.27 -23.37
CA LYS A 248 -12.12 6.19 -22.93
C LYS A 248 -11.02 5.46 -22.14
N GLN A 249 -11.37 4.53 -21.26
CA GLN A 249 -10.41 3.76 -20.49
C GLN A 249 -9.65 2.74 -21.34
N LYS A 250 -10.30 2.12 -22.35
CA LYS A 250 -9.65 1.22 -23.30
C LYS A 250 -8.70 1.97 -24.24
N GLN A 251 -9.10 3.14 -24.70
CA GLN A 251 -8.22 4.02 -25.47
C GLN A 251 -7.07 4.54 -24.59
N PHE A 252 -7.32 4.76 -23.30
CA PHE A 252 -6.36 5.24 -22.33
C PHE A 252 -5.49 4.12 -21.75
N SER A 253 -5.99 2.89 -21.58
CA SER A 253 -5.15 1.75 -21.19
C SER A 253 -4.07 1.47 -22.23
N HIS A 254 -4.38 1.62 -23.51
CA HIS A 254 -3.37 1.52 -24.58
C HIS A 254 -2.36 2.67 -24.54
N ILE A 255 -2.81 3.90 -24.29
CA ILE A 255 -1.93 5.07 -24.17
C ILE A 255 -1.13 4.96 -22.88
N HIS A 256 -1.75 4.60 -21.77
CA HIS A 256 -1.09 4.50 -20.45
C HIS A 256 -0.07 3.36 -20.39
N ILE A 257 -0.36 2.22 -20.98
CA ILE A 257 0.60 1.11 -21.10
C ILE A 257 1.78 1.54 -21.98
N ARG A 258 1.51 2.16 -23.11
CA ARG A 258 2.56 2.66 -23.99
C ARG A 258 3.39 3.78 -23.36
N GLU A 259 2.76 4.73 -22.66
CA GLU A 259 3.44 5.78 -21.91
C GLU A 259 4.19 5.23 -20.69
N ILE A 260 3.67 4.20 -20.02
CA ILE A 260 4.40 3.50 -18.96
C ILE A 260 5.67 2.89 -19.55
N PHE A 261 5.57 2.14 -20.66
CA PHE A 261 6.74 1.51 -21.28
C PHE A 261 7.72 2.54 -21.86
N THR A 262 7.25 3.62 -22.45
CA THR A 262 8.13 4.68 -22.97
C THR A 262 8.73 5.58 -21.89
N SER A 263 8.11 5.66 -20.71
CA SER A 263 8.59 6.43 -19.56
C SER A 263 9.46 5.63 -18.59
N ILE A 264 9.59 4.31 -18.77
CA ILE A 264 10.49 3.46 -18.00
C ILE A 264 11.92 3.77 -18.43
N ARG A 265 12.69 4.31 -17.51
CA ARG A 265 14.12 4.52 -17.71
C ARG A 265 14.87 3.22 -17.41
N SER A 266 15.99 2.98 -18.10
CA SER A 266 16.87 1.83 -17.81
C SER A 266 17.22 1.72 -16.32
N LYS A 267 17.34 2.85 -15.63
CA LYS A 267 17.56 2.93 -14.19
C LYS A 267 16.45 2.31 -13.35
N ASP A 268 15.18 2.43 -13.77
CA ASP A 268 14.04 1.83 -13.07
C ASP A 268 14.07 0.30 -13.15
N PHE A 269 14.53 -0.23 -14.29
CA PHE A 269 14.70 -1.67 -14.49
C PHE A 269 15.82 -2.24 -13.61
N VAL A 270 16.96 -1.56 -13.57
CA VAL A 270 18.10 -1.92 -12.72
C VAL A 270 17.68 -1.85 -11.24
N LEU A 271 16.95 -0.80 -10.85
CA LEU A 271 16.43 -0.66 -9.48
C LEU A 271 15.53 -1.84 -9.09
N LEU A 272 14.59 -2.22 -9.96
CA LEU A 272 13.71 -3.36 -9.69
C LEU A 272 14.50 -4.66 -9.52
N ILE A 273 15.43 -4.95 -10.46
CA ILE A 273 16.25 -6.17 -10.40
C ILE A 273 17.11 -6.19 -9.12
N LEU A 274 17.80 -5.09 -8.79
CA LEU A 274 18.60 -5.00 -7.57
C LEU A 274 17.73 -5.18 -6.32
N THR A 275 16.53 -4.57 -6.30
CA THR A 275 15.59 -4.71 -5.20
C THR A 275 15.15 -6.17 -5.02
N LEU A 276 14.83 -6.86 -6.11
CA LEU A 276 14.44 -8.27 -6.05
C LEU A 276 15.58 -9.15 -5.58
N LEU A 277 16.76 -9.03 -6.17
CA LEU A 277 17.93 -9.83 -5.80
C LEU A 277 18.34 -9.59 -4.34
N ALA A 278 18.45 -8.34 -3.92
CA ALA A 278 18.83 -8.00 -2.56
C ALA A 278 17.72 -8.37 -1.56
N GLY A 279 16.44 -8.12 -1.88
CA GLY A 279 15.32 -8.46 -1.02
C GLY A 279 15.22 -9.95 -0.74
N PHE A 280 15.28 -10.79 -1.78
CA PHE A 280 15.27 -12.26 -1.62
C PHE A 280 16.54 -12.78 -0.93
N ALA A 281 17.70 -12.19 -1.18
CA ALA A 281 18.93 -12.58 -0.53
C ALA A 281 18.90 -12.24 0.97
N VAL A 282 18.47 -11.05 1.35
CA VAL A 282 18.38 -10.63 2.75
C VAL A 282 17.32 -11.43 3.49
N ASP A 283 16.15 -11.65 2.90
CA ASP A 283 15.10 -12.47 3.49
C ASP A 283 15.56 -13.91 3.72
N GLY A 284 16.17 -14.54 2.70
CA GLY A 284 16.63 -15.93 2.76
C GLY A 284 17.82 -16.15 3.69
N LEU A 285 18.74 -15.18 3.81
CA LEU A 285 19.95 -15.33 4.62
C LEU A 285 19.72 -15.00 6.11
N TYR A 286 18.87 -14.00 6.38
CA TYR A 286 18.74 -13.46 7.73
C TYR A 286 17.38 -13.75 8.36
N GLY A 287 16.41 -14.33 7.62
CA GLY A 287 15.05 -14.57 8.13
C GLY A 287 14.36 -13.27 8.60
N MET A 288 14.81 -12.12 8.07
CA MET A 288 14.17 -10.84 8.35
C MET A 288 12.80 -10.82 7.68
N GLY A 289 11.79 -10.27 8.34
CA GLY A 289 10.46 -10.20 7.75
C GLY A 289 10.50 -9.58 6.34
N HIS A 290 9.77 -10.16 5.40
CA HIS A 290 9.81 -9.82 3.96
C HIS A 290 9.70 -8.30 3.69
N PHE A 291 8.88 -7.59 4.44
CA PHE A 291 8.69 -6.15 4.27
C PHE A 291 9.95 -5.35 4.59
N MET A 292 10.63 -5.71 5.67
CA MET A 292 11.86 -5.05 6.10
C MET A 292 12.99 -5.33 5.09
N ALA A 293 13.13 -6.58 4.63
CA ALA A 293 14.13 -6.98 3.65
C ALA A 293 13.96 -6.22 2.33
N PHE A 294 12.76 -6.18 1.78
CA PHE A 294 12.48 -5.45 0.54
C PHE A 294 12.51 -3.94 0.71
N GLY A 295 12.10 -3.41 1.87
CA GLY A 295 12.23 -1.99 2.18
C GLY A 295 13.68 -1.52 2.15
N ILE A 296 14.57 -2.23 2.83
CA ILE A 296 16.02 -1.97 2.82
C ILE A 296 16.59 -2.13 1.41
N ALA A 297 16.16 -3.16 0.69
CA ALA A 297 16.64 -3.43 -0.67
C ALA A 297 16.27 -2.31 -1.66
N ILE A 298 15.05 -1.77 -1.61
CA ILE A 298 14.65 -0.61 -2.43
C ILE A 298 15.53 0.59 -2.14
N ILE A 299 15.70 0.91 -0.87
CA ILE A 299 16.47 2.07 -0.42
C ILE A 299 17.94 1.93 -0.85
N SER A 300 18.53 0.77 -0.58
CA SER A 300 19.92 0.48 -0.95
C SER A 300 20.12 0.53 -2.47
N GLY A 301 19.24 -0.11 -3.23
CA GLY A 301 19.29 -0.09 -4.69
C GLY A 301 19.16 1.33 -5.26
N TYR A 302 18.31 2.15 -4.66
CA TYR A 302 18.17 3.54 -5.07
C TYR A 302 19.45 4.36 -4.83
N PHE A 303 20.12 4.17 -3.68
CA PHE A 303 21.40 4.81 -3.41
C PHE A 303 22.47 4.42 -4.41
N VAL A 304 22.59 3.13 -4.73
CA VAL A 304 23.57 2.65 -5.71
C VAL A 304 23.36 3.30 -7.09
N ILE A 305 22.10 3.42 -7.53
CA ILE A 305 21.76 3.98 -8.85
C ILE A 305 21.90 5.51 -8.89
N CYS A 306 21.58 6.18 -7.78
CA CYS A 306 21.55 7.65 -7.72
C CYS A 306 22.81 8.27 -7.11
N GLU A 307 23.82 7.47 -6.78
CA GLU A 307 25.07 7.94 -6.14
C GLU A 307 25.71 9.15 -6.87
N ASN A 308 25.69 9.15 -8.20
CA ASN A 308 26.20 10.26 -8.99
C ASN A 308 25.42 11.58 -8.86
N LYS A 309 24.12 11.52 -8.49
CA LYS A 309 23.27 12.70 -8.34
C LYS A 309 23.36 13.29 -6.93
N TYR A 310 23.73 12.49 -5.93
CA TYR A 310 23.72 12.87 -4.52
C TYR A 310 25.09 13.07 -3.89
N LYS A 311 26.21 12.75 -4.58
CA LYS A 311 27.57 13.05 -4.11
C LYS A 311 27.74 14.50 -3.65
N HIS A 312 27.07 15.44 -4.32
CA HIS A 312 27.14 16.87 -3.94
C HIS A 312 26.29 17.26 -2.70
N LEU A 313 25.34 16.42 -2.26
CA LEU A 313 24.40 16.78 -1.20
C LEU A 313 24.81 16.26 0.20
N TRP A 314 25.57 15.16 0.26
CA TRP A 314 25.96 14.53 1.52
C TRP A 314 27.38 14.88 2.02
N ILE A 315 28.28 15.23 1.09
CA ILE A 315 29.69 15.48 1.45
C ILE A 315 29.94 16.95 1.82
N LYS A 316 29.16 17.91 1.32
CA LYS A 316 29.33 19.32 1.66
C LYS A 316 29.09 19.72 3.11
N PRO A 317 28.07 19.20 3.83
CA PRO A 317 27.89 19.55 5.25
C PRO A 317 28.96 18.96 6.17
N LEU A 318 29.54 17.80 5.81
CA LEU A 318 30.56 17.13 6.64
C LEU A 318 31.96 17.73 6.45
N LEU A 319 32.26 18.35 5.30
CA LEU A 319 33.53 18.99 5.02
C LEU A 319 33.62 20.44 5.53
N ASN A 320 32.51 21.08 5.82
CA ASN A 320 32.48 22.43 6.38
C ASN A 320 32.48 22.47 7.94
N THR A 321 32.53 21.29 8.58
CA THR A 321 32.60 21.15 10.05
C THR A 321 33.98 20.69 10.54
N PHE A 322 35.00 20.64 9.66
CA PHE A 322 36.42 20.46 10.02
C PHE A 322 37.26 21.61 9.52
#